data_90838112393ced339d807d2e0d36d55b
#
_entry.id   90838112393ced339d807d2e0d36d55b
#
_cell.length_a   1.000
_cell.length_b   1.000
_cell.length_c   1.000
_cell.angle_alpha   90.00
_cell.angle_beta   90.00
_cell.angle_gamma   90.00
#
_symmetry.space_group_name_H-M   'P 1'
#
loop_
_entity.id
_entity.type
_entity.pdbx_description
1 polymer ?
#
loop_
_entity_poly.entity_id
_entity_poly.type
_entity_poly.pdbx_seq_one_letter_code
_entity_poly.pdbx_strand_id
1 'polypeptide(L)'
;ASDVYKRQDMFFLEKFKNIVEFEREVKAHPMDVETLRDAKRMGFSDKFIGQLWGISQQDVYRLREKNGLFPVYKMIDTCASEFSSYVPYFYSTYEDENESVVSDKEKIVVLGSGPIRIGQGVEFDYSTVHAIWSIREAGYEAIIINNNPETVSTDYTTSDKLYFEPLMVEDVMNVIHLEKPKAIVVSLGGQTAINLAEPLAQLGVPIIGTD
;
A
#
# COMPACT_ATOMS: atom_id res chain seq x y z
N ALA A 1 23.38 19.66 -18.31
CA ALA A 1 23.17 21.00 -17.69
C ALA A 1 22.47 20.91 -16.32
N SER A 2 21.50 19.98 -16.13
CA SER A 2 20.74 19.87 -14.87
C SER A 2 21.56 19.32 -13.70
N ASP A 3 22.45 18.38 -13.94
CA ASP A 3 23.33 17.76 -12.94
C ASP A 3 24.37 18.75 -12.39
N VAL A 4 24.98 19.57 -13.23
CA VAL A 4 25.90 20.64 -12.81
C VAL A 4 25.16 21.72 -12.01
N TYR A 5 23.97 22.12 -12.46
CA TYR A 5 23.20 23.20 -11.85
C TYR A 5 22.55 22.81 -10.54
N LYS A 6 22.03 21.57 -10.44
CA LYS A 6 21.33 21.05 -9.24
C LYS A 6 22.17 20.13 -8.38
N ARG A 7 23.41 19.85 -8.74
CA ARG A 7 24.32 18.93 -8.03
C ARG A 7 23.71 17.53 -7.81
N GLN A 8 22.91 17.06 -8.78
CA GLN A 8 22.33 15.73 -8.74
C GLN A 8 23.31 14.72 -9.32
N ASP A 9 23.43 13.56 -8.67
CA ASP A 9 24.23 12.44 -9.17
C ASP A 9 23.60 11.88 -10.45
N MET A 10 24.44 11.53 -11.44
CA MET A 10 24.01 10.93 -12.70
C MET A 10 23.23 9.62 -12.51
N PHE A 11 23.54 8.88 -11.47
CA PHE A 11 22.84 7.64 -11.13
C PHE A 11 21.32 7.85 -11.04
N PHE A 12 20.87 8.87 -10.31
CA PHE A 12 19.44 9.18 -10.18
C PHE A 12 18.83 9.64 -11.51
N LEU A 13 19.55 10.42 -12.28
CA LEU A 13 19.08 10.88 -13.59
C LEU A 13 18.91 9.71 -14.59
N GLU A 14 19.80 8.73 -14.55
CA GLU A 14 19.67 7.51 -15.34
C GLU A 14 18.44 6.69 -14.91
N LYS A 15 18.14 6.59 -13.60
CA LYS A 15 16.92 5.93 -13.13
C LYS A 15 15.65 6.62 -13.62
N PHE A 16 15.60 7.96 -13.58
CA PHE A 16 14.49 8.70 -14.18
C PHE A 16 14.39 8.50 -15.69
N LYS A 17 15.52 8.46 -16.39
CA LYS A 17 15.54 8.16 -17.82
C LYS A 17 14.92 6.78 -18.11
N ASN A 18 15.29 5.74 -17.36
CA ASN A 18 14.73 4.40 -17.51
C ASN A 18 13.21 4.40 -17.35
N ILE A 19 12.67 5.13 -16.36
CA ILE A 19 11.22 5.26 -16.17
C ILE A 19 10.56 5.91 -17.39
N VAL A 20 11.12 7.01 -17.91
CA VAL A 20 10.59 7.72 -19.08
C VAL A 20 10.68 6.88 -20.36
N GLU A 21 11.72 6.10 -20.53
CA GLU A 21 11.88 5.19 -21.68
C GLU A 21 10.86 4.05 -21.59
N PHE A 22 10.67 3.49 -20.41
CA PHE A 22 9.70 2.41 -20.22
C PHE A 22 8.23 2.90 -20.31
N GLU A 23 7.94 4.15 -19.95
CA GLU A 23 6.63 4.77 -20.21
C GLU A 23 6.24 4.68 -21.70
N ARG A 24 7.20 4.89 -22.61
CA ARG A 24 6.97 4.77 -24.05
C ARG A 24 6.68 3.33 -24.47
N GLU A 25 7.34 2.38 -23.84
CA GLU A 25 7.10 0.95 -24.05
C GLU A 25 5.69 0.56 -23.61
N VAL A 26 5.27 0.95 -22.39
CA VAL A 26 3.93 0.72 -21.89
C VAL A 26 2.88 1.32 -22.83
N LYS A 27 3.09 2.53 -23.32
CA LYS A 27 2.19 3.20 -24.26
C LYS A 27 2.11 2.51 -25.62
N ALA A 28 3.21 1.90 -26.08
CA ALA A 28 3.29 1.20 -27.37
C ALA A 28 2.58 -0.18 -27.35
N HIS A 29 2.44 -0.80 -26.16
CA HIS A 29 1.88 -2.13 -26.01
C HIS A 29 0.66 -2.14 -25.07
N PRO A 30 -0.46 -1.52 -25.48
CA PRO A 30 -1.66 -1.46 -24.65
C PRO A 30 -2.25 -2.85 -24.43
N MET A 31 -2.69 -3.13 -23.20
CA MET A 31 -3.32 -4.38 -22.77
C MET A 31 -2.40 -5.63 -22.82
N ASP A 32 -1.12 -5.47 -23.13
CA ASP A 32 -0.17 -6.58 -23.07
C ASP A 32 0.18 -6.93 -21.61
N VAL A 33 0.04 -8.22 -21.26
CA VAL A 33 0.17 -8.70 -19.87
C VAL A 33 1.63 -8.70 -19.40
N GLU A 34 2.56 -9.01 -20.29
CA GLU A 34 3.99 -9.01 -19.92
C GLU A 34 4.49 -7.57 -19.70
N THR A 35 4.11 -6.66 -20.59
CA THR A 35 4.39 -5.23 -20.41
C THR A 35 3.76 -4.70 -19.12
N LEU A 36 2.53 -5.15 -18.79
CA LEU A 36 1.87 -4.80 -17.54
C LEU A 36 2.65 -5.30 -16.32
N ARG A 37 3.11 -6.55 -16.36
CA ARG A 37 3.93 -7.14 -15.28
C ARG A 37 5.21 -6.34 -15.03
N ASP A 38 5.92 -6.01 -16.09
CA ASP A 38 7.15 -5.23 -15.99
C ASP A 38 6.88 -3.79 -15.53
N ALA A 39 5.77 -3.19 -15.98
CA ALA A 39 5.33 -1.88 -15.47
C ALA A 39 5.06 -1.92 -13.97
N LYS A 40 4.41 -2.96 -13.45
CA LYS A 40 4.18 -3.13 -12.02
C LYS A 40 5.49 -3.32 -11.25
N ARG A 41 6.43 -4.10 -11.76
CA ARG A 41 7.79 -4.25 -11.19
C ARG A 41 8.56 -2.94 -11.13
N MET A 42 8.35 -2.06 -12.10
CA MET A 42 8.95 -0.72 -12.12
C MET A 42 8.19 0.33 -11.28
N GLY A 43 7.09 -0.05 -10.63
CA GLY A 43 6.32 0.82 -9.74
C GLY A 43 5.27 1.69 -10.44
N PHE A 44 4.90 1.39 -11.68
CA PHE A 44 3.81 2.10 -12.36
C PHE A 44 2.46 1.75 -11.71
N SER A 45 1.69 2.78 -11.33
CA SER A 45 0.35 2.57 -10.77
C SER A 45 -0.66 2.20 -11.84
N ASP A 46 -1.71 1.46 -11.46
CA ASP A 46 -2.82 1.15 -12.37
C ASP A 46 -3.46 2.41 -12.95
N LYS A 47 -3.54 3.47 -12.16
CA LYS A 47 -4.04 4.76 -12.62
C LYS A 47 -3.18 5.34 -13.73
N PHE A 48 -1.87 5.30 -13.60
CA PHE A 48 -0.96 5.85 -14.60
C PHE A 48 -0.92 4.97 -15.85
N ILE A 49 -0.89 3.65 -15.71
CA ILE A 49 -1.00 2.72 -16.83
C ILE A 49 -2.32 2.93 -17.58
N GLY A 50 -3.43 3.09 -16.86
CA GLY A 50 -4.73 3.39 -17.46
C GLY A 50 -4.73 4.68 -18.29
N GLN A 51 -4.07 5.74 -17.81
CA GLN A 51 -3.88 6.96 -18.58
C GLN A 51 -3.08 6.76 -19.88
N LEU A 52 -2.02 5.94 -19.84
CA LEU A 52 -1.21 5.64 -21.02
C LEU A 52 -1.97 4.81 -22.05
N TRP A 53 -2.85 3.92 -21.60
CA TRP A 53 -3.64 3.03 -22.46
C TRP A 53 -5.00 3.59 -22.85
N GLY A 54 -5.44 4.70 -22.24
CA GLY A 54 -6.75 5.30 -22.48
C GLY A 54 -7.92 4.51 -21.90
N ILE A 55 -7.69 3.79 -20.80
CA ILE A 55 -8.69 2.99 -20.07
C ILE A 55 -8.77 3.41 -18.59
N SER A 56 -9.79 2.92 -17.89
CA SER A 56 -9.92 3.22 -16.46
C SER A 56 -8.93 2.45 -15.58
N GLN A 57 -8.63 2.98 -14.39
CA GLN A 57 -7.85 2.26 -13.39
C GLN A 57 -8.48 0.91 -13.03
N GLN A 58 -9.81 0.83 -12.98
CA GLN A 58 -10.54 -0.39 -12.69
C GLN A 58 -10.36 -1.45 -13.79
N ASP A 59 -10.23 -1.04 -15.05
CA ASP A 59 -10.01 -1.99 -16.14
C ASP A 59 -8.59 -2.57 -16.09
N VAL A 60 -7.59 -1.75 -15.71
CA VAL A 60 -6.23 -2.25 -15.45
C VAL A 60 -6.22 -3.23 -14.28
N TYR A 61 -6.90 -2.88 -13.18
CA TYR A 61 -7.04 -3.77 -12.02
C TYR A 61 -7.67 -5.11 -12.41
N ARG A 62 -8.80 -5.11 -13.16
CA ARG A 62 -9.45 -6.33 -13.65
C ARG A 62 -8.55 -7.16 -14.56
N LEU A 63 -7.74 -6.50 -15.39
CA LEU A 63 -6.76 -7.19 -16.23
C LEU A 63 -5.71 -7.90 -15.39
N ARG A 64 -5.21 -7.25 -14.34
CA ARG A 64 -4.28 -7.87 -13.37
C ARG A 64 -4.93 -9.05 -12.66
N GLU A 65 -6.14 -8.86 -12.11
CA GLU A 65 -6.90 -9.90 -11.41
C GLU A 65 -7.11 -11.12 -12.29
N LYS A 66 -7.56 -10.93 -13.53
CA LYS A 66 -7.77 -12.01 -14.51
C LYS A 66 -6.52 -12.83 -14.80
N ASN A 67 -5.35 -12.20 -14.74
CA ASN A 67 -4.06 -12.82 -15.00
C ASN A 67 -3.28 -13.21 -13.74
N GLY A 68 -3.89 -13.11 -12.56
CA GLY A 68 -3.25 -13.43 -11.28
C GLY A 68 -2.04 -12.54 -10.95
N LEU A 69 -2.00 -11.32 -11.49
CA LEU A 69 -0.90 -10.38 -11.30
C LEU A 69 -1.16 -9.52 -10.06
N PHE A 70 -0.79 -10.05 -8.90
CA PHE A 70 -0.85 -9.37 -7.60
C PHE A 70 0.54 -9.20 -7.02
N PRO A 71 0.75 -8.17 -6.18
CA PRO A 71 1.99 -8.07 -5.42
C PRO A 71 2.08 -9.18 -4.38
N VAL A 72 3.29 -9.51 -4.01
CA VAL A 72 3.63 -10.25 -2.80
C VAL A 72 4.14 -9.28 -1.74
N TYR A 73 4.17 -9.71 -0.50
CA TYR A 73 4.57 -8.86 0.62
C TYR A 73 5.81 -9.42 1.28
N LYS A 74 6.84 -8.60 1.35
CA LYS A 74 8.10 -8.91 2.00
C LYS A 74 8.15 -8.29 3.38
N MET A 75 8.77 -9.00 4.32
CA MET A 75 9.01 -8.50 5.67
C MET A 75 10.16 -7.48 5.65
N ILE A 76 9.99 -6.36 6.36
CA ILE A 76 11.05 -5.38 6.53
C ILE A 76 12.09 -5.93 7.50
N ASP A 77 13.33 -6.05 7.04
CA ASP A 77 14.46 -6.40 7.89
C ASP A 77 14.92 -5.17 8.69
N THR A 78 14.56 -5.15 9.97
CA THR A 78 14.93 -4.07 10.89
C THR A 78 16.29 -4.30 11.57
N CYS A 79 16.94 -5.45 11.31
CA CYS A 79 18.19 -5.86 11.95
C CYS A 79 19.37 -5.93 10.97
N ALA A 80 19.24 -5.42 9.76
CA ALA A 80 20.30 -5.41 8.73
C ALA A 80 20.92 -6.79 8.48
N SER A 81 20.12 -7.83 8.53
CA SER A 81 20.52 -9.25 8.41
C SER A 81 21.50 -9.75 9.49
N GLU A 82 21.71 -9.00 10.57
CA GLU A 82 22.57 -9.45 11.68
C GLU A 82 21.91 -10.54 12.52
N PHE A 83 20.59 -10.50 12.64
CA PHE A 83 19.80 -11.48 13.39
C PHE A 83 18.56 -11.89 12.61
N SER A 84 18.16 -13.14 12.75
CA SER A 84 16.84 -13.58 12.32
C SER A 84 15.80 -13.03 13.31
N SER A 85 15.05 -12.04 12.90
CA SER A 85 13.98 -11.43 13.69
C SER A 85 12.69 -11.42 12.91
N TYR A 86 11.58 -11.78 13.56
CA TYR A 86 10.25 -11.61 13.00
C TYR A 86 9.66 -10.29 13.47
N VAL A 87 9.45 -9.37 12.54
CA VAL A 87 8.72 -8.12 12.78
C VAL A 87 7.55 -8.10 11.80
N PRO A 88 6.30 -7.89 12.26
CA PRO A 88 5.12 -7.96 11.40
C PRO A 88 4.96 -6.71 10.52
N TYR A 89 6.04 -6.28 9.90
CA TYR A 89 6.16 -5.12 9.02
C TYR A 89 6.37 -5.57 7.59
N PHE A 90 5.44 -5.20 6.72
CA PHE A 90 5.43 -5.67 5.34
C PHE A 90 5.37 -4.50 4.36
N TYR A 91 5.94 -4.72 3.17
CA TYR A 91 5.82 -3.85 2.01
C TYR A 91 5.56 -4.71 0.77
N SER A 92 4.86 -4.15 -0.22
CA SER A 92 4.55 -4.85 -1.46
C SER A 92 5.70 -4.81 -2.46
N THR A 93 5.82 -5.89 -3.24
CA THR A 93 6.68 -5.98 -4.40
C THR A 93 6.07 -6.95 -5.42
N TYR A 94 6.45 -6.84 -6.69
CA TYR A 94 6.02 -7.77 -7.75
C TYR A 94 7.09 -8.83 -8.02
N GLU A 95 7.52 -9.51 -6.96
CA GLU A 95 8.41 -10.65 -6.95
C GLU A 95 7.63 -11.97 -6.79
N ASP A 96 8.34 -13.09 -6.54
CA ASP A 96 7.71 -14.41 -6.58
C ASP A 96 7.30 -14.94 -5.20
N GLU A 97 7.92 -14.49 -4.11
CA GLU A 97 7.71 -15.05 -2.77
C GLU A 97 6.97 -14.08 -1.84
N ASN A 98 5.90 -14.56 -1.21
CA ASN A 98 5.16 -13.84 -0.19
C ASN A 98 5.59 -14.28 1.21
N GLU A 99 6.02 -13.34 2.06
CA GLU A 99 6.46 -13.57 3.44
C GLU A 99 5.37 -13.26 4.47
N SER A 100 4.29 -12.58 4.05
CA SER A 100 3.14 -12.34 4.94
C SER A 100 2.29 -13.60 5.07
N VAL A 101 2.35 -14.23 6.24
CA VAL A 101 1.51 -15.38 6.56
C VAL A 101 0.11 -14.91 6.96
N VAL A 102 -0.89 -15.30 6.16
CA VAL A 102 -2.30 -14.96 6.43
C VAL A 102 -2.85 -15.92 7.48
N SER A 103 -3.39 -15.38 8.57
CA SER A 103 -4.04 -16.18 9.63
C SER A 103 -5.49 -16.51 9.27
N ASP A 104 -6.07 -17.50 9.95
CA ASP A 104 -7.50 -17.86 9.83
C ASP A 104 -8.42 -17.02 10.74
N LYS A 105 -7.87 -16.09 11.52
CA LYS A 105 -8.65 -15.22 12.40
C LYS A 105 -9.47 -14.21 11.60
N GLU A 106 -10.62 -13.80 12.13
CA GLU A 106 -11.34 -12.65 11.60
C GLU A 106 -10.49 -11.38 11.80
N LYS A 107 -10.42 -10.54 10.77
CA LYS A 107 -9.52 -9.39 10.70
C LYS A 107 -10.27 -8.10 10.48
N ILE A 108 -9.74 -7.02 11.04
CA ILE A 108 -10.19 -5.65 10.74
C ILE A 108 -8.95 -4.85 10.34
N VAL A 109 -9.06 -4.15 9.22
CA VAL A 109 -8.01 -3.23 8.74
C VAL A 109 -8.34 -1.81 9.19
N VAL A 110 -7.34 -1.09 9.65
CA VAL A 110 -7.42 0.34 9.96
C VAL A 110 -6.50 1.10 9.02
N LEU A 111 -7.02 2.11 8.33
CA LEU A 111 -6.19 3.01 7.53
C LEU A 111 -5.61 4.10 8.43
N GLY A 112 -4.29 4.23 8.38
CA GLY A 112 -3.56 5.32 9.04
C GLY A 112 -3.71 6.64 8.30
N SER A 113 -3.07 7.67 8.83
CA SER A 113 -3.18 9.04 8.31
C SER A 113 -2.15 9.40 7.22
N GLY A 114 -1.19 8.52 6.98
CA GLY A 114 -0.07 8.83 6.11
C GLY A 114 0.85 9.90 6.68
N PRO A 115 1.56 10.67 5.86
CA PRO A 115 2.36 11.79 6.31
C PRO A 115 1.48 12.87 6.93
N ILE A 116 1.76 13.23 8.18
CA ILE A 116 1.04 14.25 8.95
C ILE A 116 1.98 15.39 9.35
N ARG A 117 1.41 16.54 9.66
CA ARG A 117 2.18 17.69 10.18
C ARG A 117 2.46 17.50 11.67
N ILE A 118 3.51 18.13 12.15
CA ILE A 118 3.83 18.20 13.59
C ILE A 118 2.60 18.71 14.35
N GLY A 119 2.21 18.00 15.41
CA GLY A 119 1.05 18.31 16.24
C GLY A 119 -0.23 17.56 15.85
N GLN A 120 -0.34 16.98 14.65
CA GLN A 120 -1.52 16.21 14.25
C GLN A 120 -1.54 14.76 14.78
N GLY A 121 -0.40 14.26 15.26
CA GLY A 121 -0.30 12.90 15.82
C GLY A 121 -1.24 12.65 16.99
N VAL A 122 -1.49 13.68 17.83
CA VAL A 122 -2.41 13.58 18.97
C VAL A 122 -3.85 13.27 18.53
N GLU A 123 -4.25 13.77 17.36
CA GLU A 123 -5.60 13.56 16.84
C GLU A 123 -5.72 12.24 16.07
N PHE A 124 -4.88 12.04 15.07
CA PHE A 124 -5.03 10.92 14.14
C PHE A 124 -4.32 9.64 14.62
N ASP A 125 -3.11 9.74 15.10
CA ASP A 125 -2.34 8.58 15.53
C ASP A 125 -2.87 7.99 16.84
N TYR A 126 -3.19 8.83 17.81
CA TYR A 126 -3.82 8.42 19.07
C TYR A 126 -5.14 7.67 18.85
N SER A 127 -6.03 8.20 18.02
CA SER A 127 -7.31 7.56 17.71
C SER A 127 -7.10 6.21 17.03
N THR A 128 -6.13 6.11 16.13
CA THR A 128 -5.76 4.87 15.44
C THR A 128 -5.27 3.81 16.42
N VAL A 129 -4.39 4.16 17.35
CA VAL A 129 -3.87 3.23 18.37
C VAL A 129 -5.00 2.68 19.25
N HIS A 130 -5.89 3.55 19.73
CA HIS A 130 -7.03 3.12 20.56
C HIS A 130 -8.02 2.24 19.80
N ALA A 131 -8.27 2.51 18.53
CA ALA A 131 -9.09 1.63 17.70
C ALA A 131 -8.46 0.24 17.53
N ILE A 132 -7.15 0.17 17.30
CA ILE A 132 -6.43 -1.10 17.20
C ILE A 132 -6.55 -1.90 18.50
N TRP A 133 -6.35 -1.26 19.65
CA TRP A 133 -6.50 -1.95 20.93
C TRP A 133 -7.91 -2.46 21.14
N SER A 134 -8.93 -1.67 20.84
CA SER A 134 -10.34 -2.08 20.95
C SER A 134 -10.69 -3.25 20.01
N ILE A 135 -10.13 -3.27 18.80
CA ILE A 135 -10.27 -4.35 17.82
C ILE A 135 -9.68 -5.65 18.39
N ARG A 136 -8.45 -5.57 18.93
CA ARG A 136 -7.78 -6.72 19.55
C ARG A 136 -8.51 -7.23 20.80
N GLU A 137 -9.00 -6.34 21.67
CA GLU A 137 -9.82 -6.69 22.83
C GLU A 137 -11.12 -7.38 22.43
N ALA A 138 -11.70 -7.02 21.28
CA ALA A 138 -12.87 -7.70 20.72
C ALA A 138 -12.56 -9.06 20.08
N GLY A 139 -11.30 -9.49 20.06
CA GLY A 139 -10.86 -10.80 19.58
C GLY A 139 -10.54 -10.86 18.08
N TYR A 140 -10.51 -9.73 17.40
CA TYR A 140 -10.10 -9.65 16.00
C TYR A 140 -8.58 -9.48 15.86
N GLU A 141 -8.03 -9.91 14.75
CA GLU A 141 -6.69 -9.53 14.33
C GLU A 141 -6.74 -8.11 13.75
N ALA A 142 -5.91 -7.22 14.29
CA ALA A 142 -5.88 -5.82 13.90
C ALA A 142 -4.71 -5.54 12.96
N ILE A 143 -5.03 -5.08 11.75
CA ILE A 143 -4.07 -4.77 10.70
C ILE A 143 -4.07 -3.27 10.43
N ILE A 144 -2.89 -2.66 10.35
CA ILE A 144 -2.75 -1.26 9.92
C ILE A 144 -2.19 -1.20 8.50
N ILE A 145 -2.70 -0.28 7.70
CA ILE A 145 -2.08 0.18 6.46
C ILE A 145 -1.69 1.64 6.65
N ASN A 146 -0.41 1.94 6.58
CA ASN A 146 0.11 3.30 6.71
C ASN A 146 1.46 3.42 5.99
N ASN A 147 1.81 4.62 5.55
CA ASN A 147 3.12 4.90 4.93
C ASN A 147 3.98 5.90 5.74
N ASN A 148 3.61 6.16 6.98
CA ASN A 148 4.38 6.99 7.89
C ASN A 148 5.02 6.11 8.98
N PRO A 149 6.36 5.92 8.98
CA PRO A 149 7.03 5.07 9.97
C PRO A 149 7.25 5.76 11.31
N GLU A 150 7.04 7.06 11.42
CA GLU A 150 7.39 7.90 12.57
C GLU A 150 6.19 8.18 13.50
N THR A 151 5.29 7.20 13.65
CA THR A 151 4.10 7.33 14.51
C THR A 151 3.95 6.14 15.45
N VAL A 152 3.23 6.32 16.58
CA VAL A 152 3.00 5.25 17.56
C VAL A 152 2.12 4.14 16.99
N SER A 153 1.18 4.46 16.10
CA SER A 153 0.34 3.45 15.43
C SER A 153 1.15 2.48 14.57
N THR A 154 2.32 2.88 14.11
CA THR A 154 3.24 2.04 13.35
C THR A 154 4.33 1.35 14.19
N ASP A 155 4.24 1.44 15.52
CA ASP A 155 5.10 0.64 16.41
C ASP A 155 4.72 -0.85 16.32
N TYR A 156 5.74 -1.73 16.35
CA TYR A 156 5.58 -3.18 16.18
C TYR A 156 4.72 -3.84 17.28
N THR A 157 4.51 -3.16 18.40
CA THR A 157 3.69 -3.64 19.50
C THR A 157 2.22 -3.26 19.38
N THR A 158 1.89 -2.32 18.52
CA THR A 158 0.54 -1.73 18.44
C THR A 158 -0.45 -2.64 17.74
N SER A 159 -0.12 -3.13 16.55
CA SER A 159 -0.99 -3.99 15.74
C SER A 159 -0.43 -5.41 15.58
N ASP A 160 -1.24 -6.32 15.07
CA ASP A 160 -0.80 -7.67 14.75
C ASP A 160 -0.01 -7.71 13.44
N LYS A 161 -0.35 -6.81 12.49
CA LYS A 161 0.38 -6.60 11.24
C LYS A 161 0.34 -5.14 10.80
N LEU A 162 1.40 -4.70 10.17
CA LEU A 162 1.52 -3.39 9.53
C LEU A 162 1.98 -3.55 8.09
N TYR A 163 1.21 -2.97 7.17
CA TYR A 163 1.59 -2.84 5.77
C TYR A 163 2.03 -1.41 5.51
N PHE A 164 3.31 -1.23 5.17
CA PHE A 164 3.85 0.04 4.72
C PHE A 164 3.51 0.24 3.25
N GLU A 165 2.33 0.78 3.00
CA GLU A 165 1.81 0.98 1.66
C GLU A 165 1.32 2.42 1.47
N PRO A 166 1.38 2.96 0.25
CA PRO A 166 0.72 4.20 -0.07
C PRO A 166 -0.79 4.09 0.22
N LEU A 167 -1.37 5.16 0.77
CA LEU A 167 -2.81 5.24 1.01
C LEU A 167 -3.54 5.58 -0.30
N MET A 168 -3.49 4.65 -1.23
CA MET A 168 -4.13 4.70 -2.55
C MET A 168 -5.06 3.50 -2.69
N VAL A 169 -6.13 3.67 -3.49
CA VAL A 169 -7.13 2.60 -3.67
C VAL A 169 -6.49 1.28 -4.12
N GLU A 170 -5.55 1.34 -5.05
CA GLU A 170 -4.85 0.17 -5.58
C GLU A 170 -4.11 -0.61 -4.48
N ASP A 171 -3.30 0.08 -3.69
CA ASP A 171 -2.44 -0.53 -2.68
C ASP A 171 -3.27 -1.11 -1.53
N VAL A 172 -4.30 -0.37 -1.09
CA VAL A 172 -5.25 -0.83 -0.08
C VAL A 172 -6.02 -2.07 -0.57
N MET A 173 -6.48 -2.08 -1.83
CA MET A 173 -7.17 -3.24 -2.42
C MET A 173 -6.26 -4.46 -2.53
N ASN A 174 -4.97 -4.30 -2.81
CA ASN A 174 -4.02 -5.41 -2.84
C ASN A 174 -3.89 -6.08 -1.46
N VAL A 175 -3.82 -5.29 -0.38
CA VAL A 175 -3.81 -5.82 1.01
C VAL A 175 -5.14 -6.48 1.34
N ILE A 176 -6.28 -5.87 0.97
CA ILE A 176 -7.62 -6.46 1.17
C ILE A 176 -7.76 -7.79 0.44
N HIS A 177 -7.25 -7.89 -0.79
CA HIS A 177 -7.26 -9.12 -1.55
C HIS A 177 -6.48 -10.25 -0.86
N LEU A 178 -5.32 -9.94 -0.28
CA LEU A 178 -4.50 -10.90 0.45
C LEU A 178 -5.14 -11.31 1.77
N GLU A 179 -5.46 -10.34 2.62
CA GLU A 179 -5.85 -10.57 4.02
C GLU A 179 -7.34 -10.92 4.19
N LYS A 180 -8.18 -10.54 3.23
CA LYS A 180 -9.63 -10.77 3.24
C LYS A 180 -10.29 -10.33 4.55
N PRO A 181 -10.11 -9.08 4.98
CA PRO A 181 -10.64 -8.60 6.25
C PRO A 181 -12.16 -8.61 6.25
N LYS A 182 -12.74 -8.75 7.44
CA LYS A 182 -14.19 -8.64 7.65
C LYS A 182 -14.70 -7.24 7.40
N ALA A 183 -13.90 -6.24 7.73
CA ALA A 183 -14.22 -4.83 7.53
C ALA A 183 -12.96 -3.95 7.58
N ILE A 184 -13.14 -2.69 7.16
CA ILE A 184 -12.09 -1.66 7.17
C ILE A 184 -12.60 -0.41 7.88
N VAL A 185 -11.71 0.23 8.67
CA VAL A 185 -11.95 1.52 9.34
C VAL A 185 -11.19 2.60 8.58
N VAL A 186 -11.90 3.61 8.10
CA VAL A 186 -11.33 4.72 7.29
C VAL A 186 -11.41 6.08 8.00
N SER A 187 -12.19 6.19 9.07
CA SER A 187 -12.52 7.48 9.71
C SER A 187 -11.42 8.05 10.61
N LEU A 188 -10.39 7.29 10.94
CA LEU A 188 -9.36 7.67 11.92
C LEU A 188 -8.10 8.28 11.30
N GLY A 189 -7.85 8.03 10.04
CA GLY A 189 -6.66 8.50 9.31
C GLY A 189 -6.81 9.89 8.67
N GLY A 190 -7.74 10.71 9.15
CA GLY A 190 -7.99 12.05 8.62
C GLY A 190 -8.44 12.04 7.16
N GLN A 191 -8.28 13.17 6.47
CA GLN A 191 -8.79 13.35 5.12
C GLN A 191 -8.20 12.33 4.12
N THR A 192 -6.95 11.92 4.31
CA THR A 192 -6.30 10.94 3.43
C THR A 192 -7.04 9.61 3.42
N ALA A 193 -7.36 9.07 4.59
CA ALA A 193 -8.09 7.80 4.70
C ALA A 193 -9.58 7.96 4.33
N ILE A 194 -10.23 9.06 4.75
CA ILE A 194 -11.64 9.32 4.43
C ILE A 194 -11.88 9.42 2.92
N ASN A 195 -10.96 10.02 2.16
CA ASN A 195 -11.07 10.10 0.71
C ASN A 195 -11.07 8.72 0.00
N LEU A 196 -10.64 7.67 0.69
CA LEU A 196 -10.67 6.29 0.16
C LEU A 196 -12.01 5.58 0.45
N ALA A 197 -12.85 6.11 1.35
CA ALA A 197 -14.09 5.45 1.76
C ALA A 197 -15.02 5.17 0.56
N GLU A 198 -15.37 6.19 -0.21
CA GLU A 198 -16.28 6.03 -1.34
C GLU A 198 -15.73 5.09 -2.43
N PRO A 199 -14.46 5.25 -2.92
CA PRO A 199 -13.90 4.32 -3.90
C PRO A 199 -13.84 2.86 -3.41
N LEU A 200 -13.51 2.62 -2.13
CA LEU A 200 -13.46 1.27 -1.56
C LEU A 200 -14.86 0.67 -1.40
N ALA A 201 -15.83 1.47 -0.97
CA ALA A 201 -17.23 1.03 -0.89
C ALA A 201 -17.80 0.64 -2.27
N GLN A 202 -17.48 1.40 -3.33
CA GLN A 202 -17.86 1.08 -4.71
C GLN A 202 -17.23 -0.24 -5.20
N LEU A 203 -16.10 -0.65 -4.64
CA LEU A 203 -15.45 -1.93 -4.91
C LEU A 203 -15.96 -3.06 -4.00
N GLY A 204 -16.98 -2.80 -3.18
CA GLY A 204 -17.64 -3.79 -2.33
C GLY A 204 -16.91 -4.08 -1.00
N VAL A 205 -15.99 -3.21 -0.59
CA VAL A 205 -15.28 -3.37 0.69
C VAL A 205 -16.19 -2.95 1.84
N PRO A 206 -16.42 -3.81 2.86
CA PRO A 206 -17.22 -3.45 4.02
C PRO A 206 -16.49 -2.38 4.86
N ILE A 207 -17.10 -1.21 5.01
CA ILE A 207 -16.57 -0.12 5.83
C ILE A 207 -17.34 -0.06 7.14
N ILE A 208 -16.65 0.11 8.25
CA ILE A 208 -17.22 0.30 9.58
C ILE A 208 -16.69 1.59 10.21
N GLY A 209 -17.46 2.17 11.10
CA GLY A 209 -17.19 3.43 11.75
C GLY A 209 -18.26 4.47 11.44
N THR A 210 -17.88 5.75 11.47
CA THR A 210 -18.80 6.85 11.14
C THR A 210 -18.91 6.97 9.62
N ASP A 211 -20.14 7.05 9.12
CA ASP A 211 -20.48 7.31 7.72
C ASP A 211 -20.18 8.78 7.34
#